data_36da00bf5f0137134cee0b81f8f03628
#
_entry.id   36da00bf5f0137134cee0b81f8f03628
#
_cell.length_a   1.000
_cell.length_b   1.000
_cell.length_c   1.000
_cell.angle_alpha   90.00
_cell.angle_beta   90.00
_cell.angle_gamma   90.00
#
_symmetry.space_group_name_H-M   'P 1'
#
loop_
_entity.id
_entity.type
_entity.pdbx_description
1 polymer ?
#
loop_
_entity_poly.entity_id
_entity_poly.type
_entity_poly.pdbx_seq_one_letter_code
_entity_poly.pdbx_strand_id
1 'polypeptide(L)'
;MINKIENWDKVEANYGEGKRLTAGGYICKILAVVKEKSKAGKEMLVVNFDIAEGDFKDYYMERYKNATRDNNNPVEPKWKGKYYLLLEGDGYEGRLKAFITSVEESNSNYSWDWNEDSLKEKLFGAIFREEEYIYNGEVRTNCKVWQTRSVKKIRDNDFELPRKKELPEEEKAKINAPFVDTFQPITEEDLPF
;
A
#
# COMPACT_ATOMS: atom_id res chain seq x y z
N MET A 1 -30.37 0.27 -31.28
CA MET A 1 -29.22 1.03 -31.78
C MET A 1 -28.55 1.71 -30.61
N ILE A 2 -27.25 1.61 -30.49
CA ILE A 2 -26.49 2.29 -29.43
C ILE A 2 -26.20 3.70 -29.92
N ASN A 3 -26.40 4.71 -29.07
CA ASN A 3 -26.07 6.09 -29.42
C ASN A 3 -24.54 6.25 -29.56
N LYS A 4 -24.11 7.06 -30.53
CA LYS A 4 -22.69 7.40 -30.73
C LYS A 4 -22.20 8.14 -29.49
N ILE A 5 -21.10 7.63 -28.92
CA ILE A 5 -20.43 8.27 -27.78
C ILE A 5 -19.64 9.47 -28.28
N GLU A 6 -19.87 10.64 -27.72
CA GLU A 6 -19.11 11.85 -28.02
C GLU A 6 -17.65 11.63 -27.60
N ASN A 7 -16.72 12.11 -28.44
CA ASN A 7 -15.27 11.98 -28.21
C ASN A 7 -14.74 10.52 -28.21
N TRP A 8 -15.43 9.59 -28.92
CA TRP A 8 -14.97 8.19 -29.02
C TRP A 8 -13.50 8.05 -29.40
N ASP A 9 -12.98 8.90 -30.27
CA ASP A 9 -11.58 8.87 -30.73
C ASP A 9 -10.57 9.29 -29.62
N LYS A 10 -11.05 9.86 -28.51
CA LYS A 10 -10.24 10.22 -27.33
C LYS A 10 -10.42 9.26 -26.17
N VAL A 11 -11.33 8.30 -26.30
CA VAL A 11 -11.56 7.28 -25.27
C VAL A 11 -10.49 6.21 -25.40
N GLU A 12 -9.65 6.05 -24.38
CA GLU A 12 -8.71 4.93 -24.31
C GLU A 12 -9.48 3.62 -24.11
N ALA A 13 -9.13 2.60 -24.90
CA ALA A 13 -9.73 1.29 -24.75
C ALA A 13 -9.33 0.67 -23.41
N ASN A 14 -10.32 0.34 -22.58
CA ASN A 14 -10.12 -0.34 -21.31
C ASN A 14 -10.32 -1.86 -21.52
N TYR A 15 -9.23 -2.59 -21.56
CA TYR A 15 -9.24 -4.06 -21.69
C TYR A 15 -9.41 -4.77 -20.34
N GLY A 16 -9.79 -4.07 -19.27
CA GLY A 16 -9.95 -4.64 -17.93
C GLY A 16 -8.65 -4.79 -17.14
N GLU A 17 -7.50 -4.53 -17.75
CA GLU A 17 -6.21 -4.48 -17.10
C GLU A 17 -5.99 -3.08 -16.49
N GLY A 18 -6.51 -2.85 -15.29
CA GLY A 18 -6.20 -1.62 -14.55
C GLY A 18 -4.69 -1.51 -14.32
N LYS A 19 -4.10 -0.33 -14.56
CA LYS A 19 -2.68 -0.05 -14.24
C LYS A 19 -2.38 -0.57 -12.84
N ARG A 20 -1.39 -1.46 -12.72
CA ARG A 20 -0.95 -2.03 -11.45
C ARG A 20 0.44 -1.51 -11.13
N LEU A 21 0.62 -1.02 -9.89
CA LEU A 21 1.95 -0.63 -9.42
C LEU A 21 2.88 -1.84 -9.41
N THR A 22 4.10 -1.62 -9.86
CA THR A 22 5.21 -2.58 -9.85
C THR A 22 6.30 -2.11 -8.90
N ALA A 23 7.29 -2.97 -8.59
CA ALA A 23 8.47 -2.53 -7.87
C ALA A 23 9.18 -1.42 -8.64
N GLY A 24 9.58 -0.35 -7.94
CA GLY A 24 10.19 0.82 -8.57
C GLY A 24 10.26 2.02 -7.66
N GLY A 25 10.88 3.08 -8.16
CA GLY A 25 10.93 4.38 -7.49
C GLY A 25 9.79 5.28 -7.94
N TYR A 26 9.10 5.91 -7.01
CA TYR A 26 7.99 6.81 -7.27
C TYR A 26 8.14 8.10 -6.48
N ILE A 27 7.74 9.20 -7.09
CA ILE A 27 7.66 10.50 -6.41
C ILE A 27 6.26 10.62 -5.84
N CYS A 28 6.18 10.77 -4.51
CA CYS A 28 4.92 10.79 -3.78
C CYS A 28 4.70 12.15 -3.13
N LYS A 29 3.44 12.52 -2.96
CA LYS A 29 3.00 13.69 -2.21
C LYS A 29 2.21 13.27 -0.99
N ILE A 30 2.56 13.84 0.16
CA ILE A 30 1.87 13.60 1.43
C ILE A 30 0.54 14.35 1.43
N LEU A 31 -0.55 13.63 1.68
CA LEU A 31 -1.90 14.19 1.76
C LEU A 31 -2.29 14.50 3.21
N ALA A 32 -1.92 13.62 4.13
CA ALA A 32 -2.12 13.79 5.56
C ALA A 32 -1.20 12.85 6.33
N VAL A 33 -0.87 13.21 7.56
CA VAL A 33 -0.17 12.34 8.50
C VAL A 33 -1.00 12.28 9.78
N VAL A 34 -1.20 11.07 10.29
CA VAL A 34 -2.03 10.83 11.48
C VAL A 34 -1.26 9.92 12.43
N LYS A 35 -1.28 10.28 13.72
CA LYS A 35 -0.75 9.42 14.79
C LYS A 35 -1.83 8.42 15.21
N GLU A 36 -1.55 7.13 15.07
CA GLU A 36 -2.47 6.04 15.40
C GLU A 36 -1.76 4.96 16.24
N LYS A 37 -2.53 4.01 16.74
CA LYS A 37 -1.98 2.78 17.33
C LYS A 37 -2.11 1.61 16.37
N SER A 38 -1.06 0.81 16.28
CA SER A 38 -1.08 -0.44 15.54
C SER A 38 -1.99 -1.47 16.20
N LYS A 39 -2.29 -2.59 15.54
CA LYS A 39 -3.06 -3.70 16.12
C LYS A 39 -2.40 -4.29 17.39
N ALA A 40 -1.10 -4.16 17.53
CA ALA A 40 -0.33 -4.58 18.71
C ALA A 40 -0.23 -3.48 19.77
N GLY A 41 -0.98 -2.36 19.65
CA GLY A 41 -1.00 -1.25 20.58
C GLY A 41 0.16 -0.26 20.45
N LYS A 42 1.12 -0.49 19.54
CA LYS A 42 2.29 0.38 19.34
C LYS A 42 1.92 1.67 18.63
N GLU A 43 2.50 2.79 19.08
CA GLU A 43 2.33 4.08 18.41
C GLU A 43 2.98 4.09 17.02
N MET A 44 2.31 4.70 16.04
CA MET A 44 2.79 4.82 14.67
C MET A 44 2.29 6.10 14.00
N LEU A 45 3.05 6.60 13.03
CA LEU A 45 2.56 7.56 12.06
C LEU A 45 2.00 6.81 10.85
N VAL A 46 0.83 7.21 10.42
CA VAL A 46 0.20 6.77 9.17
C VAL A 46 0.29 7.92 8.19
N VAL A 47 1.22 7.80 7.24
CA VAL A 47 1.41 8.78 6.18
C VAL A 47 0.49 8.41 5.02
N ASN A 48 -0.57 9.18 4.82
CA ASN A 48 -1.43 9.06 3.64
C ASN A 48 -0.79 9.85 2.50
N PHE A 49 -0.60 9.21 1.36
CA PHE A 49 0.08 9.82 0.20
C PHE A 49 -0.58 9.38 -1.11
N ASP A 50 -0.26 10.10 -2.18
CA ASP A 50 -0.51 9.65 -3.55
C ASP A 50 0.76 9.83 -4.39
N ILE A 51 0.79 9.21 -5.57
CA ILE A 51 1.87 9.38 -6.52
C ILE A 51 1.69 10.72 -7.22
N ALA A 52 2.74 11.55 -7.20
CA ALA A 52 2.69 12.93 -7.68
C ALA A 52 3.10 13.09 -9.14
N GLU A 53 3.95 12.20 -9.66
CA GLU A 53 4.55 12.32 -10.99
C GLU A 53 4.59 10.97 -11.73
N GLY A 54 4.71 11.03 -13.06
CA GLY A 54 4.88 9.87 -13.95
C GLY A 54 3.56 9.19 -14.31
N ASP A 55 3.69 8.00 -14.90
CA ASP A 55 2.56 7.24 -15.47
C ASP A 55 1.52 6.80 -14.45
N PHE A 56 1.89 6.78 -13.17
CA PHE A 56 1.04 6.42 -12.05
C PHE A 56 0.58 7.62 -11.22
N LYS A 57 0.70 8.84 -11.74
CA LYS A 57 0.20 10.03 -11.06
C LYS A 57 -1.26 9.85 -10.65
N ASP A 58 -1.60 10.26 -9.43
CA ASP A 58 -2.94 10.18 -8.83
C ASP A 58 -3.52 8.75 -8.73
N TYR A 59 -2.67 7.73 -8.73
CA TYR A 59 -3.04 6.31 -8.73
C TYR A 59 -4.02 5.90 -7.62
N TYR A 60 -3.75 6.31 -6.39
CA TYR A 60 -4.61 5.96 -5.26
C TYR A 60 -5.91 6.77 -5.25
N MET A 61 -5.87 8.01 -5.71
CA MET A 61 -7.06 8.87 -5.85
C MET A 61 -8.01 8.30 -6.91
N GLU A 62 -7.50 7.89 -8.05
CA GLU A 62 -8.32 7.27 -9.10
C GLU A 62 -8.96 5.96 -8.63
N ARG A 63 -8.20 5.10 -7.97
CA ARG A 63 -8.73 3.85 -7.41
C ARG A 63 -9.78 4.10 -6.33
N TYR A 64 -9.57 5.10 -5.47
CA TYR A 64 -10.53 5.48 -4.45
C TYR A 64 -11.84 6.00 -5.07
N LYS A 65 -11.75 6.91 -6.06
CA LYS A 65 -12.91 7.43 -6.79
C LYS A 65 -13.68 6.33 -7.52
N ASN A 66 -12.98 5.39 -8.14
CA ASN A 66 -13.63 4.27 -8.84
C ASN A 66 -14.34 3.34 -7.85
N ALA A 67 -13.75 3.07 -6.70
CA ALA A 67 -14.38 2.27 -5.64
C ALA A 67 -15.60 2.96 -5.02
N THR A 68 -15.60 4.30 -4.89
CA THR A 68 -16.76 5.06 -4.37
C THR A 68 -17.92 5.17 -5.36
N ARG A 69 -17.64 4.97 -6.68
CA ARG A 69 -18.68 4.98 -7.72
C ARG A 69 -19.40 3.63 -7.87
N ASP A 70 -18.86 2.58 -7.30
CA ASP A 70 -19.46 1.25 -7.34
C ASP A 70 -20.57 1.15 -6.29
N ASN A 71 -21.79 1.48 -6.68
CA ASN A 71 -22.97 1.41 -5.82
C ASN A 71 -23.34 -0.02 -5.37
N ASN A 72 -22.72 -1.06 -5.97
CA ASN A 72 -22.91 -2.46 -5.61
C ASN A 72 -21.92 -2.93 -4.54
N ASN A 73 -20.95 -2.08 -4.16
CA ASN A 73 -19.99 -2.43 -3.12
C ASN A 73 -20.55 -2.03 -1.73
N PRO A 74 -20.95 -3.00 -0.89
CA PRO A 74 -21.53 -2.70 0.44
C PRO A 74 -20.47 -2.18 1.43
N VAL A 75 -19.19 -2.18 1.07
CA VAL A 75 -18.09 -1.77 1.95
C VAL A 75 -17.62 -0.37 1.58
N GLU A 76 -17.63 0.54 2.56
CA GLU A 76 -17.09 1.88 2.38
C GLU A 76 -15.62 1.81 1.90
N PRO A 77 -15.28 2.47 0.79
CA PRO A 77 -13.94 2.42 0.24
C PRO A 77 -12.94 3.07 1.19
N LYS A 78 -11.78 2.41 1.37
CA LYS A 78 -10.70 2.89 2.23
C LYS A 78 -9.54 3.38 1.39
N TRP A 79 -8.94 4.49 1.80
CA TRP A 79 -7.70 4.98 1.22
C TRP A 79 -6.59 3.93 1.30
N LYS A 80 -5.90 3.66 0.20
CA LYS A 80 -4.88 2.61 0.09
C LYS A 80 -3.44 3.13 0.05
N GLY A 81 -3.23 4.40 -0.31
CA GLY A 81 -1.92 5.04 -0.35
C GLY A 81 -1.41 5.37 1.05
N LYS A 82 -0.96 4.36 1.79
CA LYS A 82 -0.52 4.48 3.19
C LYS A 82 0.88 3.95 3.38
N TYR A 83 1.70 4.72 4.12
CA TYR A 83 2.98 4.28 4.64
C TYR A 83 2.96 4.33 6.16
N TYR A 84 3.37 3.27 6.81
CA TYR A 84 3.29 3.09 8.25
C TYR A 84 4.69 3.16 8.85
N LEU A 85 4.88 4.09 9.79
CA LEU A 85 6.12 4.29 10.54
C LEU A 85 5.84 4.06 12.01
N LEU A 86 6.34 2.96 12.58
CA LEU A 86 6.30 2.74 14.02
C LEU A 86 7.14 3.82 14.72
N LEU A 87 6.69 4.28 15.87
CA LEU A 87 7.36 5.27 16.71
C LEU A 87 8.01 4.63 17.95
N GLU A 88 8.04 3.30 18.00
CA GLU A 88 8.62 2.51 19.06
C GLU A 88 9.10 1.13 18.57
N GLY A 89 10.00 0.51 19.33
CA GLY A 89 10.61 -0.78 18.97
C GLY A 89 11.95 -0.62 18.24
N ASP A 90 12.59 -1.74 17.91
CA ASP A 90 13.95 -1.74 17.37
C ASP A 90 14.05 -1.02 16.01
N GLY A 91 14.97 -0.06 15.91
CA GLY A 91 15.33 0.65 14.70
C GLY A 91 14.24 1.57 14.14
N TYR A 92 13.25 1.96 14.95
CA TYR A 92 12.21 2.89 14.52
C TYR A 92 12.77 4.29 14.23
N GLU A 93 13.72 4.77 15.05
CA GLU A 93 14.37 6.07 14.87
C GLU A 93 15.04 6.18 13.51
N GLY A 94 15.75 5.13 13.10
CA GLY A 94 16.42 5.09 11.81
C GLY A 94 15.42 5.18 10.64
N ARG A 95 14.29 4.50 10.74
CA ARG A 95 13.23 4.55 9.70
C ARG A 95 12.54 5.92 9.67
N LEU A 96 12.21 6.46 10.84
CA LEU A 96 11.64 7.80 10.94
C LEU A 96 12.62 8.85 10.40
N LYS A 97 13.91 8.77 10.80
CA LYS A 97 14.94 9.66 10.30
C LYS A 97 15.09 9.59 8.78
N ALA A 98 15.10 8.39 8.20
CA ALA A 98 15.18 8.19 6.75
C ALA A 98 13.99 8.84 6.03
N PHE A 99 12.79 8.68 6.55
CA PHE A 99 11.59 9.31 5.99
C PHE A 99 11.68 10.84 6.07
N ILE A 100 11.96 11.40 7.25
CA ILE A 100 12.06 12.86 7.43
C ILE A 100 13.17 13.44 6.54
N THR A 101 14.37 12.83 6.51
CA THR A 101 15.46 13.26 5.62
C THR A 101 15.01 13.24 4.15
N SER A 102 14.25 12.21 3.73
CA SER A 102 13.74 12.15 2.36
C SER A 102 12.79 13.31 2.03
N VAL A 103 11.97 13.74 3.01
CA VAL A 103 11.08 14.89 2.86
C VAL A 103 11.88 16.21 2.84
N GLU A 104 12.79 16.40 3.79
CA GLU A 104 13.61 17.61 3.87
C GLU A 104 14.44 17.84 2.59
N GLU A 105 15.12 16.80 2.10
CA GLU A 105 15.89 16.87 0.86
C GLU A 105 15.04 17.06 -0.41
N SER A 106 13.75 16.77 -0.34
CA SER A 106 12.83 16.88 -1.47
C SER A 106 12.10 18.21 -1.52
N ASN A 107 12.14 19.01 -0.47
CA ASN A 107 11.40 20.26 -0.36
C ASN A 107 12.33 21.40 0.09
N SER A 108 12.63 22.32 -0.83
CA SER A 108 13.50 23.46 -0.54
C SER A 108 12.99 24.29 0.64
N ASN A 109 13.91 24.68 1.52
CA ASN A 109 13.62 25.49 2.71
C ASN A 109 12.65 24.86 3.72
N TYR A 110 12.50 23.54 3.68
CA TYR A 110 11.74 22.81 4.67
C TYR A 110 12.69 22.08 5.63
N SER A 111 12.45 22.26 6.93
CA SER A 111 13.04 21.49 8.01
C SER A 111 11.93 21.09 8.96
N TRP A 112 11.89 19.82 9.36
CA TRP A 112 10.82 19.31 10.20
C TRP A 112 10.93 19.83 11.63
N ASP A 113 9.83 20.36 12.13
CA ASP A 113 9.68 20.96 13.44
C ASP A 113 9.00 20.04 14.48
N TRP A 114 8.96 18.74 14.23
CA TRP A 114 8.27 17.71 15.04
C TRP A 114 6.74 17.82 15.00
N ASN A 115 6.18 18.64 14.13
CA ASN A 115 4.75 18.74 13.88
C ASN A 115 4.39 17.94 12.62
N GLU A 116 3.60 16.87 12.79
CA GLU A 116 3.16 16.00 11.69
C GLU A 116 2.32 16.73 10.64
N ASP A 117 1.59 17.79 11.02
CA ASP A 117 0.79 18.57 10.09
C ASP A 117 1.66 19.35 9.10
N SER A 118 2.90 19.71 9.48
CA SER A 118 3.84 20.41 8.60
C SER A 118 4.33 19.56 7.43
N LEU A 119 4.16 18.24 7.50
CA LEU A 119 4.48 17.27 6.44
C LEU A 119 3.46 17.29 5.29
N LYS A 120 2.25 17.80 5.51
CA LYS A 120 1.21 17.86 4.49
C LYS A 120 1.69 18.63 3.25
N GLU A 121 1.29 18.16 2.06
CA GLU A 121 1.67 18.69 0.74
C GLU A 121 3.16 18.58 0.38
N LYS A 122 4.00 18.00 1.26
CA LYS A 122 5.42 17.78 0.97
C LYS A 122 5.63 16.57 0.05
N LEU A 123 6.68 16.65 -0.76
CA LEU A 123 7.11 15.56 -1.62
C LEU A 123 8.11 14.66 -0.89
N PHE A 124 8.13 13.41 -1.27
CA PHE A 124 9.18 12.44 -0.91
C PHE A 124 9.31 11.40 -2.00
N GLY A 125 10.47 10.78 -2.11
CA GLY A 125 10.68 9.62 -2.96
C GLY A 125 10.38 8.34 -2.20
N ALA A 126 9.69 7.41 -2.82
CA ALA A 126 9.37 6.10 -2.27
C ALA A 126 9.84 4.99 -3.21
N ILE A 127 10.57 4.01 -2.66
CA ILE A 127 10.92 2.78 -3.35
C ILE A 127 9.89 1.73 -2.95
N PHE A 128 9.19 1.20 -3.94
CA PHE A 128 8.16 0.19 -3.75
C PHE A 128 8.72 -1.20 -4.00
N ARG A 129 8.25 -2.16 -3.21
CA ARG A 129 8.55 -3.58 -3.32
C ARG A 129 7.27 -4.39 -3.47
N GLU A 130 7.33 -5.38 -4.32
CA GLU A 130 6.27 -6.39 -4.41
C GLU A 130 6.37 -7.35 -3.21
N GLU A 131 5.21 -7.61 -2.59
CA GLU A 131 5.09 -8.54 -1.46
C GLU A 131 3.92 -9.50 -1.71
N GLU A 132 4.18 -10.78 -1.53
CA GLU A 132 3.12 -11.79 -1.55
C GLU A 132 2.34 -11.77 -0.24
N TYR A 133 1.04 -12.05 -0.33
CA TYR A 133 0.15 -12.22 0.82
C TYR A 133 -0.97 -13.19 0.46
N ILE A 134 -1.58 -13.78 1.50
CA ILE A 134 -2.74 -14.68 1.33
C ILE A 134 -4.01 -13.87 1.42
N TYR A 135 -4.91 -14.06 0.45
CA TYR A 135 -6.25 -13.50 0.47
C TYR A 135 -7.25 -14.52 -0.09
N ASN A 136 -8.25 -14.90 0.69
CA ASN A 136 -9.25 -15.91 0.34
C ASN A 136 -8.64 -17.24 -0.15
N GLY A 137 -7.59 -17.71 0.50
CA GLY A 137 -6.92 -18.95 0.12
C GLY A 137 -6.04 -18.88 -1.13
N GLU A 138 -5.84 -17.70 -1.71
CA GLU A 138 -4.97 -17.49 -2.88
C GLU A 138 -3.76 -16.64 -2.53
N VAL A 139 -2.61 -16.96 -3.13
CA VAL A 139 -1.42 -16.10 -3.08
C VAL A 139 -1.62 -14.92 -4.03
N ARG A 140 -1.60 -13.73 -3.49
CA ARG A 140 -1.68 -12.48 -4.26
C ARG A 140 -0.44 -11.64 -4.01
N THR A 141 -0.14 -10.74 -4.94
CA THR A 141 0.97 -9.79 -4.83
C THR A 141 0.42 -8.38 -4.63
N ASN A 142 0.99 -7.65 -3.69
CA ASN A 142 0.74 -6.24 -3.46
C ASN A 142 2.05 -5.46 -3.56
N CYS A 143 1.99 -4.20 -3.94
CA CYS A 143 3.14 -3.31 -4.02
C CYS A 143 3.07 -2.29 -2.87
N LYS A 144 4.13 -2.22 -2.05
CA LYS A 144 4.18 -1.38 -0.85
C LYS A 144 5.47 -0.57 -0.79
N VAL A 145 5.41 0.57 -0.12
CA VAL A 145 6.62 1.34 0.20
C VAL A 145 7.54 0.50 1.07
N TRP A 146 8.74 0.27 0.57
CA TRP A 146 9.81 -0.45 1.26
C TRP A 146 10.82 0.49 1.91
N GLN A 147 11.25 1.53 1.17
CA GLN A 147 12.19 2.55 1.64
C GLN A 147 11.80 3.92 1.11
N THR A 148 12.32 4.96 1.75
CA THR A 148 12.18 6.34 1.31
C THR A 148 13.54 6.93 0.89
N ARG A 149 13.53 7.81 -0.09
CA ARG A 149 14.68 8.53 -0.65
C ARG A 149 14.24 9.95 -1.01
N SER A 150 15.19 10.84 -1.28
CA SER A 150 14.82 12.13 -1.84
C SER A 150 14.28 12.00 -3.28
N VAL A 151 13.42 12.94 -3.66
CA VAL A 151 12.89 13.04 -5.03
C VAL A 151 14.02 13.04 -6.08
N LYS A 152 15.13 13.72 -5.78
CA LYS A 152 16.30 13.74 -6.65
C LYS A 152 16.84 12.34 -6.91
N LYS A 153 17.03 11.52 -5.87
CA LYS A 153 17.51 10.15 -6.01
C LYS A 153 16.57 9.27 -6.84
N ILE A 154 15.27 9.48 -6.71
CA ILE A 154 14.29 8.75 -7.54
C ILE A 154 14.41 9.16 -9.00
N ARG A 155 14.51 10.46 -9.30
CA ARG A 155 14.66 10.96 -10.68
C ARG A 155 15.96 10.52 -11.34
N ASP A 156 17.05 10.48 -10.55
CA ASP A 156 18.37 10.06 -11.02
C ASP A 156 18.49 8.52 -11.12
N ASN A 157 17.46 7.75 -10.73
CA ASN A 157 17.48 6.29 -10.55
C ASN A 157 18.62 5.80 -9.62
N ASP A 158 19.01 6.64 -8.64
CA ASP A 158 20.03 6.33 -7.64
C ASP A 158 19.45 5.49 -6.50
N PHE A 159 19.03 4.28 -6.81
CA PHE A 159 18.52 3.29 -5.85
C PHE A 159 18.58 1.88 -6.46
N GLU A 160 18.61 0.89 -5.58
CA GLU A 160 18.50 -0.52 -5.97
C GLU A 160 17.04 -0.96 -5.95
N LEU A 161 16.62 -1.71 -6.98
CA LEU A 161 15.31 -2.34 -6.99
C LEU A 161 15.27 -3.47 -5.97
N PRO A 162 14.32 -3.46 -5.03
CA PRO A 162 14.22 -4.51 -4.03
C PRO A 162 13.73 -5.81 -4.67
N ARG A 163 14.25 -6.93 -4.19
CA ARG A 163 13.72 -8.25 -4.54
C ARG A 163 12.30 -8.37 -4.02
N LYS A 164 11.45 -9.07 -4.77
CA LYS A 164 10.10 -9.43 -4.32
C LYS A 164 10.19 -10.18 -2.98
N LYS A 165 9.33 -9.81 -2.04
CA LYS A 165 9.17 -10.55 -0.79
C LYS A 165 8.15 -11.65 -1.01
N GLU A 166 8.64 -12.87 -1.11
CA GLU A 166 7.79 -14.05 -1.21
C GLU A 166 7.30 -14.48 0.16
N LEU A 167 6.15 -15.16 0.17
CA LEU A 167 5.68 -15.85 1.36
C LEU A 167 6.57 -17.07 1.66
N PRO A 168 6.82 -17.37 2.94
CA PRO A 168 7.44 -18.61 3.34
C PRO A 168 6.68 -19.82 2.77
N GLU A 169 7.42 -20.85 2.33
CA GLU A 169 6.82 -22.06 1.76
C GLU A 169 5.86 -22.75 2.74
N GLU A 170 6.12 -22.65 4.05
CA GLU A 170 5.24 -23.16 5.10
C GLU A 170 3.87 -22.46 5.09
N GLU A 171 3.81 -21.16 4.77
CA GLU A 171 2.54 -20.43 4.68
C GLU A 171 1.81 -20.77 3.39
N LYS A 172 2.53 -20.95 2.28
CA LYS A 172 1.96 -21.40 0.99
C LYS A 172 1.39 -22.84 1.12
N ALA A 173 2.09 -23.72 1.82
CA ALA A 173 1.65 -25.10 2.06
C ALA A 173 0.31 -25.18 2.80
N LYS A 174 0.03 -24.26 3.73
CA LYS A 174 -1.24 -24.21 4.47
C LYS A 174 -2.45 -23.93 3.57
N ILE A 175 -2.26 -23.27 2.44
CA ILE A 175 -3.33 -22.99 1.48
C ILE A 175 -3.71 -24.25 0.71
N ASN A 176 -2.74 -25.10 0.41
CA ASN A 176 -2.89 -26.32 -0.39
C ASN A 176 -3.15 -27.57 0.48
N ALA A 177 -3.12 -27.43 1.80
CA ALA A 177 -3.45 -28.54 2.68
C ALA A 177 -4.91 -28.92 2.47
N PRO A 178 -5.23 -30.20 2.15
CA PRO A 178 -6.61 -30.64 2.09
C PRO A 178 -7.23 -30.36 3.47
N PHE A 179 -8.45 -29.81 3.45
CA PHE A 179 -9.24 -29.64 4.67
C PHE A 179 -9.41 -31.02 5.31
N VAL A 180 -8.57 -31.33 6.28
CA VAL A 180 -8.75 -32.54 7.06
C VAL A 180 -9.92 -32.25 7.99
N ASP A 181 -11.08 -32.67 7.56
CA ASP A 181 -12.30 -32.67 8.39
C ASP A 181 -12.04 -33.56 9.59
N THR A 182 -11.57 -32.97 10.68
CA THR A 182 -11.43 -33.64 11.98
C THR A 182 -12.78 -33.69 12.67
N PHE A 183 -13.86 -33.95 11.92
CA PHE A 183 -15.12 -34.36 12.49
C PHE A 183 -14.92 -35.78 13.03
N GLN A 184 -14.56 -35.91 14.29
CA GLN A 184 -14.75 -37.17 14.99
C GLN A 184 -16.26 -37.38 15.08
N PRO A 185 -16.80 -38.45 14.50
CA PRO A 185 -18.21 -38.72 14.68
C PRO A 185 -18.48 -38.89 16.16
N ILE A 186 -19.42 -38.12 16.69
CA ILE A 186 -19.91 -38.28 18.08
C ILE A 186 -20.41 -39.70 18.21
N THR A 187 -19.76 -40.47 19.05
CA THR A 187 -20.21 -41.85 19.38
C THR A 187 -21.31 -41.80 20.41
N GLU A 188 -22.12 -42.90 20.53
CA GLU A 188 -23.21 -42.96 21.52
C GLU A 188 -22.72 -42.80 22.97
N GLU A 189 -21.43 -43.04 23.24
CA GLU A 189 -20.78 -42.85 24.54
C GLU A 189 -20.54 -41.37 24.90
N ASP A 190 -20.61 -40.45 23.92
CA ASP A 190 -20.44 -39.01 24.15
C ASP A 190 -21.76 -38.28 24.47
N LEU A 191 -22.89 -39.03 24.54
CA LEU A 191 -24.21 -38.46 24.87
C LEU A 191 -24.48 -38.52 26.39
N PRO A 192 -24.92 -37.43 27.02
CA PRO A 192 -25.04 -37.29 28.47
C PRO A 192 -26.35 -37.90 29.05
N PHE A 193 -26.88 -38.98 28.46
CA PHE A 193 -28.07 -39.68 28.98
C PHE A 193 -28.01 -41.20 28.75
#